data_4ae6a68ce2442d6949b8739d1f2bdf93
#
_entry.id   4ae6a68ce2442d6949b8739d1f2bdf93
#
_cell.length_a   1.000
_cell.length_b   1.000
_cell.length_c   1.000
_cell.angle_alpha   90.00
_cell.angle_beta   90.00
_cell.angle_gamma   90.00
#
_symmetry.space_group_name_H-M   'P 1'
#
loop_
_entity.id
_entity.type
_entity.pdbx_description
1 polymer ?
#
loop_
_entity_poly.entity_id
_entity_poly.type
_entity_poly.pdbx_seq_one_letter_code
_entity_poly.pdbx_strand_id
1 'polypeptide(L)'
;MDMAQAVQENSVDEDNKRFVPDEVWESIEEVEETLEFLISQYGSFEGPLVYPVILKETRDNIGYVQLCPIDNGNWEIGYHIGKKYTGNGYATEAVKAFLPVITKQAGISEVYGICLVENVASLAVMRKCGFVNVFRGIDKYQGVDREIVKNIWKA
;
A
#
# COMPACT_ATOMS: atom_id res chain seq x y z
N MET A 1 11.39 -0.96 -19.01
CA MET A 1 11.89 -0.14 -17.87
C MET A 1 12.28 -1.11 -16.77
N ASP A 2 13.43 -0.93 -16.17
CA ASP A 2 13.86 -1.73 -15.03
C ASP A 2 12.93 -1.51 -13.83
N MET A 3 12.75 -2.53 -12.99
CA MET A 3 11.85 -2.48 -11.84
C MET A 3 12.24 -1.36 -10.85
N ALA A 4 13.52 -1.25 -10.52
CA ALA A 4 14.01 -0.25 -9.58
C ALA A 4 13.75 1.18 -10.10
N GLN A 5 14.01 1.44 -11.38
CA GLN A 5 13.72 2.72 -12.00
C GLN A 5 12.23 3.05 -11.95
N ALA A 6 11.35 2.09 -12.26
CA ALA A 6 9.91 2.31 -12.21
C ALA A 6 9.39 2.59 -10.80
N VAL A 7 9.93 1.91 -9.79
CA VAL A 7 9.61 2.16 -8.37
C VAL A 7 10.05 3.55 -7.96
N GLN A 8 11.28 3.93 -8.27
CA GLN A 8 11.81 5.26 -7.95
C GLN A 8 10.97 6.37 -8.60
N GLU A 9 10.71 6.29 -9.90
CA GLU A 9 9.89 7.28 -10.61
C GLU A 9 8.47 7.42 -10.04
N ASN A 10 7.84 6.30 -9.67
CA ASN A 10 6.50 6.31 -9.08
C ASN A 10 6.49 6.85 -7.63
N SER A 11 7.61 6.75 -6.90
CA SER A 11 7.68 7.18 -5.50
C SER A 11 7.80 8.69 -5.32
N VAL A 12 8.36 9.41 -6.29
CA VAL A 12 8.66 10.85 -6.16
C VAL A 12 7.50 11.77 -6.53
N ASP A 13 6.31 11.23 -6.81
CA ASP A 13 5.15 12.07 -7.12
C ASP A 13 4.62 12.86 -5.90
N GLU A 14 3.91 13.96 -6.14
CA GLU A 14 3.45 14.87 -5.09
C GLU A 14 2.47 14.22 -4.11
N ASP A 15 1.64 13.29 -4.58
CA ASP A 15 0.68 12.60 -3.72
C ASP A 15 1.41 11.63 -2.78
N ASN A 16 2.45 10.93 -3.27
CA ASN A 16 3.28 10.07 -2.45
C ASN A 16 4.03 10.85 -1.37
N LYS A 17 4.67 11.96 -1.75
CA LYS A 17 5.34 12.87 -0.81
C LYS A 17 4.41 13.41 0.27
N ARG A 18 3.15 13.64 -0.07
CA ARG A 18 2.15 14.18 0.86
C ARG A 18 1.59 13.13 1.81
N PHE A 19 1.24 11.94 1.30
CA PHE A 19 0.47 10.95 2.05
C PHE A 19 1.32 9.82 2.64
N VAL A 20 2.43 9.49 2.01
CA VAL A 20 3.36 8.41 2.42
C VAL A 20 4.83 8.84 2.24
N PRO A 21 5.27 9.89 2.96
CA PRO A 21 6.61 10.45 2.78
C PRO A 21 7.74 9.46 3.08
N ASP A 22 7.49 8.44 3.88
CA ASP A 22 8.47 7.39 4.20
C ASP A 22 8.68 6.39 3.05
N GLU A 23 7.89 6.49 1.98
CA GLU A 23 7.94 5.64 0.79
C GLU A 23 8.40 6.43 -0.45
N VAL A 24 9.28 7.40 -0.26
CA VAL A 24 9.91 8.21 -1.31
C VAL A 24 11.39 7.88 -1.35
N TRP A 25 11.88 7.39 -2.50
CA TRP A 25 13.29 7.05 -2.71
C TRP A 25 13.96 8.05 -3.66
N GLU A 26 15.06 8.63 -3.22
CA GLU A 26 15.77 9.65 -3.98
C GLU A 26 16.76 9.06 -4.98
N SER A 27 17.20 7.79 -4.78
CA SER A 27 18.13 7.11 -5.67
C SER A 27 17.66 5.71 -6.06
N ILE A 28 18.23 5.19 -7.15
CA ILE A 28 17.96 3.81 -7.60
C ILE A 28 18.61 2.81 -6.65
N GLU A 29 19.78 3.13 -6.10
CA GLU A 29 20.50 2.28 -5.15
C GLU A 29 19.67 2.03 -3.89
N GLU A 30 19.01 3.06 -3.35
CA GLU A 30 18.08 2.91 -2.20
C GLU A 30 16.90 1.98 -2.54
N VAL A 31 16.37 2.07 -3.76
CA VAL A 31 15.30 1.19 -4.22
C VAL A 31 15.80 -0.25 -4.33
N GLU A 32 16.97 -0.48 -4.90
CA GLU A 32 17.53 -1.82 -5.06
C GLU A 32 17.74 -2.51 -3.71
N GLU A 33 18.33 -1.84 -2.73
CA GLU A 33 18.50 -2.34 -1.36
C GLU A 33 17.14 -2.66 -0.71
N THR A 34 16.16 -1.77 -0.89
CA THR A 34 14.80 -1.97 -0.39
C THR A 34 14.15 -3.19 -1.04
N LEU A 35 14.24 -3.36 -2.36
CA LEU A 35 13.69 -4.51 -3.08
C LEU A 35 14.31 -5.84 -2.63
N GLU A 36 15.62 -5.89 -2.42
CA GLU A 36 16.30 -7.09 -1.89
C GLU A 36 15.75 -7.47 -0.50
N PHE A 37 15.61 -6.49 0.39
CA PHE A 37 15.00 -6.71 1.70
C PHE A 37 13.56 -7.23 1.58
N LEU A 38 12.71 -6.59 0.77
CA LEU A 38 11.31 -6.97 0.62
C LEU A 38 11.15 -8.38 0.04
N ILE A 39 11.97 -8.74 -0.95
CA ILE A 39 11.97 -10.09 -1.53
C ILE A 39 12.33 -11.14 -0.47
N SER A 40 13.24 -10.84 0.44
CA SER A 40 13.62 -11.75 1.52
C SER A 40 12.46 -12.06 2.49
N GLN A 41 11.44 -11.20 2.56
CA GLN A 41 10.27 -11.37 3.45
C GLN A 41 9.22 -12.33 2.91
N TYR A 42 9.21 -12.64 1.62
CA TYR A 42 8.15 -13.46 1.00
C TYR A 42 8.04 -14.90 1.55
N GLY A 43 9.11 -15.43 2.08
CA GLY A 43 9.13 -16.79 2.63
C GLY A 43 8.67 -16.91 4.09
N SER A 44 8.76 -15.84 4.87
CA SER A 44 8.48 -15.85 6.32
C SER A 44 7.05 -15.45 6.68
N PHE A 45 6.37 -14.66 5.85
CA PHE A 45 5.10 -13.98 6.15
C PHE A 45 5.14 -13.14 7.45
N GLU A 46 6.32 -12.69 7.84
CA GLU A 46 6.49 -11.78 8.99
C GLU A 46 6.33 -10.31 8.58
N GLY A 47 6.43 -10.06 7.27
CA GLY A 47 6.17 -8.77 6.62
C GLY A 47 7.33 -7.78 6.72
N PRO A 48 7.27 -6.65 6.02
CA PRO A 48 6.17 -6.26 5.11
C PRO A 48 6.10 -7.13 3.84
N LEU A 49 4.89 -7.37 3.36
CA LEU A 49 4.62 -8.17 2.15
C LEU A 49 4.22 -7.22 1.01
N VAL A 50 5.17 -6.84 0.18
CA VAL A 50 5.01 -5.82 -0.87
C VAL A 50 5.04 -6.47 -2.25
N TYR A 51 4.03 -6.22 -3.07
CA TYR A 51 3.92 -6.79 -4.41
C TYR A 51 3.73 -5.69 -5.46
N PRO A 52 4.46 -5.73 -6.57
CA PRO A 52 4.29 -4.78 -7.65
C PRO A 52 2.95 -4.96 -8.35
N VAL A 53 2.37 -3.85 -8.81
CA VAL A 53 1.23 -3.85 -9.72
C VAL A 53 1.73 -3.66 -11.13
N ILE A 54 1.55 -4.69 -11.96
CA ILE A 54 2.07 -4.72 -13.33
C ILE A 54 0.93 -4.58 -14.33
N LEU A 55 1.02 -3.60 -15.21
CA LEU A 55 0.07 -3.42 -16.31
C LEU A 55 0.28 -4.54 -17.34
N LYS A 56 -0.78 -5.30 -17.63
CA LYS A 56 -0.68 -6.52 -18.46
C LYS A 56 -0.25 -6.21 -19.90
N GLU A 57 -0.74 -5.12 -20.44
CA GLU A 57 -0.55 -4.71 -21.84
C GLU A 57 0.89 -4.30 -22.13
N THR A 58 1.48 -3.50 -21.25
CA THR A 58 2.82 -2.90 -21.47
C THR A 58 3.90 -3.57 -20.63
N ARG A 59 3.54 -4.34 -19.61
CA ARG A 59 4.44 -4.93 -18.61
C ARG A 59 5.13 -3.89 -17.71
N ASP A 60 4.63 -2.66 -17.69
CA ASP A 60 5.13 -1.61 -16.81
C ASP A 60 4.74 -1.87 -15.36
N ASN A 61 5.65 -1.61 -14.43
CA ASN A 61 5.32 -1.46 -13.02
C ASN A 61 4.64 -0.10 -12.81
N ILE A 62 3.38 -0.13 -12.40
CA ILE A 62 2.57 1.08 -12.22
C ILE A 62 2.34 1.44 -10.75
N GLY A 63 2.88 0.67 -9.83
CA GLY A 63 2.72 0.88 -8.39
C GLY A 63 2.90 -0.40 -7.60
N TYR A 64 2.36 -0.43 -6.38
CA TYR A 64 2.44 -1.59 -5.50
C TYR A 64 1.17 -1.73 -4.64
N VAL A 65 1.03 -2.91 -4.05
CA VAL A 65 0.09 -3.23 -2.98
C VAL A 65 0.84 -4.00 -1.90
N GLN A 66 0.55 -3.71 -0.62
CA GLN A 66 1.31 -4.29 0.49
C GLN A 66 0.44 -4.61 1.70
N LEU A 67 0.91 -5.56 2.52
CA LEU A 67 0.51 -5.73 3.90
C LEU A 67 1.70 -5.49 4.81
N CYS A 68 1.55 -4.55 5.74
CA CYS A 68 2.56 -4.24 6.74
C CYS A 68 2.07 -4.68 8.12
N PRO A 69 2.92 -5.34 8.93
CA PRO A 69 2.61 -5.59 10.31
C PRO A 69 2.56 -4.26 11.08
N ILE A 70 1.56 -4.12 11.93
CA ILE A 70 1.40 -3.01 12.86
C ILE A 70 1.27 -3.53 14.29
N ASP A 71 1.13 -2.64 15.26
CA ASP A 71 1.06 -3.00 16.69
C ASP A 71 0.01 -4.07 17.00
N ASN A 72 0.28 -4.85 18.04
CA ASN A 72 -0.60 -5.89 18.56
C ASN A 72 -0.87 -7.07 17.60
N GLY A 73 0.04 -7.33 16.66
CA GLY A 73 -0.11 -8.43 15.71
C GLY A 73 -1.15 -8.18 14.61
N ASN A 74 -1.54 -6.93 14.43
CA ASN A 74 -2.43 -6.52 13.35
C ASN A 74 -1.67 -6.25 12.05
N TRP A 75 -2.41 -6.14 10.96
CA TRP A 75 -1.89 -5.87 9.62
C TRP A 75 -2.60 -4.69 8.98
N GLU A 76 -1.86 -3.88 8.27
CA GLU A 76 -2.37 -2.73 7.53
C GLU A 76 -2.14 -2.89 6.03
N ILE A 77 -3.17 -2.58 5.24
CA ILE A 77 -3.06 -2.47 3.78
C ILE A 77 -2.43 -1.14 3.39
N GLY A 78 -1.43 -1.20 2.50
CA GLY A 78 -0.93 -0.05 1.79
C GLY A 78 -1.03 -0.27 0.28
N TYR A 79 -1.16 0.80 -0.48
CA TYR A 79 -1.15 0.75 -1.94
C TYR A 79 -0.83 2.12 -2.51
N HIS A 80 -0.14 2.12 -3.64
CA HIS A 80 0.14 3.30 -4.41
C HIS A 80 0.10 2.98 -5.91
N ILE A 81 -0.48 3.88 -6.68
CA ILE A 81 -0.47 3.86 -8.16
C ILE A 81 0.16 5.16 -8.63
N GLY A 82 1.19 5.06 -9.47
CA GLY A 82 1.90 6.22 -10.00
C GLY A 82 0.95 7.20 -10.69
N LYS A 83 1.19 8.49 -10.52
CA LYS A 83 0.30 9.59 -10.91
C LYS A 83 -0.27 9.47 -12.32
N LYS A 84 0.56 9.10 -13.29
CA LYS A 84 0.15 8.95 -14.70
C LYS A 84 -0.84 7.82 -14.97
N TYR A 85 -1.01 6.89 -14.00
CA TYR A 85 -1.90 5.72 -14.11
C TYR A 85 -3.14 5.82 -13.23
N THR A 86 -3.28 6.89 -12.43
CA THR A 86 -4.46 7.10 -11.57
C THR A 86 -5.72 7.36 -12.38
N GLY A 87 -6.89 7.20 -11.74
CA GLY A 87 -8.19 7.43 -12.39
C GLY A 87 -8.72 6.26 -13.24
N ASN A 88 -8.01 5.11 -13.29
CA ASN A 88 -8.38 3.93 -14.09
C ASN A 88 -8.90 2.76 -13.24
N GLY A 89 -8.98 2.91 -11.91
CA GLY A 89 -9.44 1.85 -11.01
C GLY A 89 -8.40 0.80 -10.65
N TYR A 90 -7.14 0.98 -11.02
CA TYR A 90 -6.07 -0.01 -10.80
C TYR A 90 -5.81 -0.30 -9.32
N ALA A 91 -5.83 0.73 -8.45
CA ALA A 91 -5.66 0.50 -7.01
C ALA A 91 -6.78 -0.40 -6.44
N THR A 92 -8.03 -0.14 -6.80
CA THR A 92 -9.17 -0.97 -6.39
C THR A 92 -9.06 -2.40 -6.91
N GLU A 93 -8.68 -2.58 -8.18
CA GLU A 93 -8.47 -3.89 -8.79
C GLU A 93 -7.35 -4.67 -8.09
N ALA A 94 -6.20 -4.02 -7.86
CA ALA A 94 -5.06 -4.62 -7.19
C ALA A 94 -5.40 -5.07 -5.76
N VAL A 95 -6.01 -4.19 -4.96
CA VAL A 95 -6.40 -4.51 -3.57
C VAL A 95 -7.41 -5.66 -3.51
N LYS A 96 -8.43 -5.66 -4.38
CA LYS A 96 -9.42 -6.74 -4.46
C LYS A 96 -8.83 -8.08 -4.85
N ALA A 97 -7.82 -8.09 -5.72
CA ALA A 97 -7.14 -9.32 -6.11
C ALA A 97 -6.15 -9.81 -5.04
N PHE A 98 -5.45 -8.88 -4.41
CA PHE A 98 -4.39 -9.17 -3.45
C PHE A 98 -4.89 -9.68 -2.10
N LEU A 99 -5.84 -8.97 -1.48
CA LEU A 99 -6.27 -9.26 -0.11
C LEU A 99 -6.72 -10.72 0.11
N PRO A 100 -7.64 -11.31 -0.68
CA PRO A 100 -8.09 -12.67 -0.43
C PRO A 100 -6.99 -13.72 -0.56
N VAL A 101 -6.00 -13.46 -1.41
CA VAL A 101 -4.89 -14.39 -1.66
C VAL A 101 -3.88 -14.31 -0.52
N ILE A 102 -3.39 -13.11 -0.22
CA ILE A 102 -2.32 -12.94 0.77
C ILE A 102 -2.78 -13.24 2.19
N THR A 103 -3.99 -12.85 2.56
CA THR A 103 -4.55 -13.14 3.89
C THR A 103 -4.74 -14.63 4.12
N LYS A 104 -5.18 -15.37 3.10
CA LYS A 104 -5.27 -16.83 3.16
C LYS A 104 -3.89 -17.49 3.32
N GLN A 105 -2.89 -17.02 2.57
CA GLN A 105 -1.53 -17.57 2.65
C GLN A 105 -0.86 -17.30 3.99
N ALA A 106 -1.04 -16.10 4.54
CA ALA A 106 -0.44 -15.68 5.79
C ALA A 106 -1.28 -16.01 7.04
N GLY A 107 -2.49 -16.58 6.89
CA GLY A 107 -3.38 -16.88 8.01
C GLY A 107 -3.97 -15.65 8.70
N ILE A 108 -4.16 -14.55 7.95
CA ILE A 108 -4.65 -13.27 8.46
C ILE A 108 -6.17 -13.21 8.28
N SER A 109 -6.90 -12.87 9.34
CA SER A 109 -8.38 -12.78 9.31
C SER A 109 -8.91 -11.36 9.20
N GLU A 110 -8.13 -10.36 9.64
CA GLU A 110 -8.52 -8.95 9.62
C GLU A 110 -7.36 -8.08 9.12
N VAL A 111 -7.69 -7.07 8.33
CA VAL A 111 -6.73 -6.10 7.80
C VAL A 111 -7.26 -4.69 8.03
N TYR A 112 -6.42 -3.83 8.62
CA TYR A 112 -6.72 -2.41 8.76
C TYR A 112 -6.40 -1.64 7.48
N GLY A 113 -7.19 -0.62 7.21
CA GLY A 113 -6.88 0.41 6.23
C GLY A 113 -6.95 1.76 6.92
N ILE A 114 -5.83 2.46 7.02
CA ILE A 114 -5.70 3.72 7.76
C ILE A 114 -5.26 4.81 6.78
N CYS A 115 -5.93 5.94 6.79
CA CYS A 115 -5.51 7.09 5.98
C CYS A 115 -5.96 8.40 6.60
N LEU A 116 -5.38 9.51 6.12
CA LEU A 116 -5.84 10.84 6.45
C LEU A 116 -7.27 11.06 5.94
N VAL A 117 -8.08 11.79 6.70
CA VAL A 117 -9.46 12.13 6.31
C VAL A 117 -9.55 12.84 4.97
N GLU A 118 -8.53 13.64 4.63
CA GLU A 118 -8.43 14.36 3.36
C GLU A 118 -8.03 13.49 2.16
N ASN A 119 -7.56 12.25 2.39
CA ASN A 119 -7.20 11.32 1.32
C ASN A 119 -8.47 10.62 0.78
N VAL A 120 -9.28 11.38 0.07
CA VAL A 120 -10.57 10.90 -0.49
C VAL A 120 -10.40 9.77 -1.50
N ALA A 121 -9.28 9.73 -2.20
CA ALA A 121 -8.95 8.66 -3.15
C ALA A 121 -8.76 7.33 -2.42
N SER A 122 -7.98 7.30 -1.34
CA SER A 122 -7.78 6.11 -0.52
C SER A 122 -9.08 5.64 0.14
N LEU A 123 -9.88 6.56 0.68
CA LEU A 123 -11.21 6.24 1.23
C LEU A 123 -12.13 5.60 0.20
N ALA A 124 -12.12 6.07 -1.04
CA ALA A 124 -12.91 5.49 -2.13
C ALA A 124 -12.45 4.07 -2.49
N VAL A 125 -11.15 3.82 -2.54
CA VAL A 125 -10.60 2.47 -2.78
C VAL A 125 -11.03 1.52 -1.66
N MET A 126 -10.81 1.87 -0.40
CA MET A 126 -11.18 1.04 0.74
C MET A 126 -12.67 0.70 0.74
N ARG A 127 -13.54 1.69 0.52
CA ARG A 127 -15.00 1.46 0.42
C ARG A 127 -15.35 0.48 -0.68
N LYS A 128 -14.77 0.63 -1.88
CA LYS A 128 -15.02 -0.27 -3.03
C LYS A 128 -14.48 -1.69 -2.81
N CYS A 129 -13.48 -1.83 -1.92
CA CYS A 129 -12.89 -3.12 -1.56
C CYS A 129 -13.59 -3.80 -0.37
N GLY A 130 -14.63 -3.19 0.20
CA GLY A 130 -15.41 -3.79 1.28
C GLY A 130 -14.89 -3.51 2.68
N PHE A 131 -14.01 -2.54 2.85
CA PHE A 131 -13.61 -2.07 4.18
C PHE A 131 -14.77 -1.35 4.88
N VAL A 132 -14.92 -1.59 6.17
CA VAL A 132 -15.93 -0.98 7.02
C VAL A 132 -15.26 0.00 7.99
N ASN A 133 -15.80 1.21 8.12
CA ASN A 133 -15.28 2.21 9.04
C ASN A 133 -15.49 1.80 10.50
N VAL A 134 -14.41 1.90 11.29
CA VAL A 134 -14.42 1.61 12.73
C VAL A 134 -13.96 2.78 13.60
N PHE A 135 -13.27 3.76 13.00
CA PHE A 135 -12.82 4.94 13.73
C PHE A 135 -12.64 6.14 12.78
N ARG A 136 -13.00 7.32 13.25
CA ARG A 136 -12.66 8.60 12.62
C ARG A 136 -12.38 9.62 13.71
N GLY A 137 -11.22 10.24 13.67
CA GLY A 137 -10.81 11.24 14.68
C GLY A 137 -9.32 11.49 14.67
N ILE A 138 -8.85 12.16 15.71
CA ILE A 138 -7.42 12.44 15.88
C ILE A 138 -6.75 11.24 16.54
N ASP A 139 -5.69 10.75 15.92
CA ASP A 139 -4.81 9.70 16.45
C ASP A 139 -3.42 9.83 15.84
N LYS A 140 -2.45 9.09 16.39
CA LYS A 140 -1.11 9.06 15.84
C LYS A 140 -1.08 8.41 14.47
N TYR A 141 -0.49 9.12 13.52
CA TYR A 141 -0.26 8.64 12.17
C TYR A 141 1.09 9.18 11.69
N GLN A 142 2.01 8.27 11.33
CA GLN A 142 3.38 8.62 10.95
C GLN A 142 4.08 9.50 12.01
N GLY A 143 3.93 9.14 13.29
CA GLY A 143 4.61 9.77 14.43
C GLY A 143 4.01 11.09 14.93
N VAL A 144 2.95 11.62 14.28
CA VAL A 144 2.29 12.86 14.68
C VAL A 144 0.77 12.69 14.79
N ASP A 145 0.12 13.54 15.60
CA ASP A 145 -1.33 13.53 15.73
C ASP A 145 -1.97 14.12 14.48
N ARG A 146 -2.83 13.36 13.84
CA ARG A 146 -3.55 13.73 12.62
C ARG A 146 -4.99 13.27 12.66
N GLU A 147 -5.85 13.93 11.89
CA GLU A 147 -7.21 13.46 11.69
C GLU A 147 -7.22 12.31 10.68
N ILE A 148 -7.56 11.11 11.15
CA ILE A 148 -7.49 9.87 10.38
C ILE A 148 -8.82 9.12 10.37
N VAL A 149 -8.92 8.21 9.41
CA VAL A 149 -9.98 7.20 9.31
C VAL A 149 -9.33 5.83 9.41
N LYS A 150 -9.86 4.97 10.30
CA LYS A 150 -9.51 3.55 10.35
C LYS A 150 -10.68 2.71 9.86
N ASN A 151 -10.39 1.81 8.97
CA ASN A 151 -11.35 0.87 8.42
C ASN A 151 -10.82 -0.56 8.60
N ILE A 152 -11.71 -1.54 8.62
CA ILE A 152 -11.35 -2.97 8.73
C ILE A 152 -11.96 -3.73 7.56
N TRP A 153 -11.15 -4.59 6.98
CA TRP A 153 -11.56 -5.64 6.05
C TRP A 153 -11.42 -7.00 6.76
N LYS A 154 -12.38 -7.91 6.53
CA LYS A 154 -12.39 -9.27 7.09
C LYS A 154 -12.34 -10.30 5.97
N ALA A 155 -11.48 -11.30 6.17
CA ALA A 155 -11.34 -12.44 5.26
C ALA A 155 -12.58 -13.35 5.25
#